data_4baa9e490372c77f21d80587249b8de5
#
_entry.id   4baa9e490372c77f21d80587249b8de5
#
_cell.length_a   1.000
_cell.length_b   1.000
_cell.length_c   1.000
_cell.angle_alpha   90.00
_cell.angle_beta   90.00
_cell.angle_gamma   90.00
#
_symmetry.space_group_name_H-M   'P 1'
#
loop_
_entity.id
_entity.type
_entity.pdbx_description
1 polymer ?
#
loop_
_entity_poly.entity_id
_entity_poly.type
_entity_poly.pdbx_seq_one_letter_code
_entity_poly.pdbx_strand_id
1 'polypeptide(L)'
;MDSEETKGLTIHAYLERNDARETFVSKSYNKISDIKEGKIGSSSKRRELQIKLLNKGIKVKSIRGNVDTRIKKIEKGEYDGVILALAGLKTLNLKNHIKQIFSLKEFIPTAGQGIIAVQCLSLIHI
;
A
#
# COMPACT_ATOMS: atom_id res chain seq x y z
N MET A 1 11.48 10.53 19.82
CA MET A 1 12.22 10.27 19.51
C MET A 1 13.23 10.27 19.63
N ASP A 2 13.06 10.59 19.63
CA ASP A 2 14.12 10.60 19.41
C ASP A 2 14.78 10.61 19.11
N SER A 3 14.67 10.89 19.30
CA SER A 3 15.51 11.04 18.90
C SER A 3 15.93 11.33 18.50
N GLU A 4 15.77 11.90 18.59
CA GLU A 4 16.30 12.29 18.09
C GLU A 4 16.92 12.37 17.61
N GLU A 5 17.00 12.66 17.72
CA GLU A 5 17.71 12.69 17.21
C GLU A 5 18.39 12.91 16.59
N THR A 6 18.88 13.31 16.82
CA THR A 6 19.14 13.67 15.96
C THR A 6 18.67 13.76 15.26
N LYS A 7 18.21 14.32 15.20
CA LYS A 7 17.34 14.26 14.67
C LYS A 7 16.85 14.75 13.43
N GLY A 8 16.77 16.03 12.97
CA GLY A 8 16.27 16.55 11.75
C GLY A 8 16.85 15.88 10.53
N LEU A 9 18.10 15.71 10.52
CA LEU A 9 18.80 15.07 9.41
C LEU A 9 18.33 13.64 9.20
N THR A 10 18.17 12.92 10.29
CA THR A 10 17.71 11.54 10.23
C THR A 10 16.29 11.46 9.69
N ILE A 11 15.46 12.38 10.09
CA ILE A 11 14.08 12.44 9.64
C ILE A 11 14.02 12.68 8.15
N HIS A 12 14.84 13.59 7.65
CA HIS A 12 14.87 13.88 6.23
C HIS A 12 15.24 12.66 5.41
N ALA A 13 16.28 11.94 5.81
CA ALA A 13 16.69 10.73 5.12
C ALA A 13 15.59 9.68 5.15
N TYR A 14 14.87 9.64 6.25
CA TYR A 14 13.78 8.69 6.43
C TYR A 14 12.64 8.96 5.44
N LEU A 15 12.28 10.22 5.27
CA LEU A 15 11.25 10.62 4.31
C LEU A 15 11.60 10.20 2.90
N GLU A 16 12.86 10.36 2.53
CA GLU A 16 13.31 9.99 1.19
C GLU A 16 13.21 8.50 0.91
N ARG A 17 13.37 7.68 1.95
CA ARG A 17 13.33 6.23 1.80
C ARG A 17 11.95 5.63 1.98
N ASN A 18 11.07 6.31 2.67
CA ASN A 18 9.77 5.75 3.03
C ASN A 18 8.64 6.45 2.30
N ASP A 19 8.46 6.02 1.05
CA ASP A 19 7.35 6.49 0.24
C ASP A 19 6.07 5.92 0.83
N ALA A 20 5.14 6.78 1.18
CA ALA A 20 3.91 6.37 1.86
C ALA A 20 2.82 5.87 0.92
N ARG A 21 3.05 5.94 -0.38
CA ARG A 21 2.02 5.56 -1.34
C ARG A 21 1.74 4.06 -1.33
N GLU A 22 0.51 3.73 -1.65
CA GLU A 22 0.08 2.35 -1.81
C GLU A 22 0.11 1.97 -3.28
N THR A 23 0.18 0.68 -3.55
CA THR A 23 0.20 0.18 -4.93
C THR A 23 -0.81 -0.91 -5.11
N PHE A 24 -1.22 -1.11 -6.38
CA PHE A 24 -2.04 -2.22 -6.79
C PHE A 24 -1.16 -3.22 -7.52
N VAL A 25 -1.13 -4.44 -7.02
CA VAL A 25 -0.38 -5.54 -7.63
C VAL A 25 -1.39 -6.55 -8.14
N SER A 26 -1.28 -6.90 -9.42
CA SER A 26 -2.21 -7.82 -10.04
C SER A 26 -1.51 -8.54 -11.19
N LYS A 27 -2.00 -9.71 -11.53
CA LYS A 27 -1.52 -10.46 -12.68
C LYS A 27 -2.31 -10.10 -13.94
N SER A 28 -3.62 -9.94 -13.79
CA SER A 28 -4.52 -9.81 -14.93
C SER A 28 -5.03 -8.41 -15.21
N TYR A 29 -4.96 -7.51 -14.24
CA TYR A 29 -5.55 -6.18 -14.37
C TYR A 29 -4.50 -5.09 -14.23
N ASN A 30 -4.63 -4.04 -15.03
CA ASN A 30 -3.70 -2.91 -14.98
C ASN A 30 -4.13 -1.83 -14.00
N LYS A 31 -5.43 -1.73 -13.74
CA LYS A 31 -5.98 -0.77 -12.81
C LYS A 31 -7.04 -1.43 -11.95
N ILE A 32 -7.15 -0.96 -10.73
CA ILE A 32 -8.16 -1.50 -9.82
C ILE A 32 -9.57 -1.26 -10.36
N SER A 33 -9.77 -0.18 -11.08
CA SER A 33 -11.08 0.14 -11.68
C SER A 33 -11.45 -0.79 -12.83
N ASP A 34 -10.50 -1.55 -13.36
CA ASP A 34 -10.76 -2.49 -14.45
C ASP A 34 -11.44 -3.77 -13.96
N ILE A 35 -11.40 -4.03 -12.68
CA ILE A 35 -11.99 -5.24 -12.13
C ILE A 35 -13.51 -5.07 -12.03
N LYS A 36 -14.25 -5.86 -12.80
CA LYS A 36 -15.71 -5.81 -12.74
C LYS A 36 -16.22 -6.64 -11.59
N GLU A 37 -15.61 -7.79 -11.39
CA GLU A 37 -15.99 -8.69 -10.32
C GLU A 37 -14.75 -9.48 -9.95
N GLY A 38 -14.29 -9.35 -8.70
CA GLY A 38 -13.08 -10.01 -8.32
C GLY A 38 -12.77 -9.86 -6.84
N LYS A 39 -11.68 -10.51 -6.42
CA LYS A 39 -11.23 -10.52 -5.04
C LYS A 39 -9.90 -9.79 -4.91
N ILE A 40 -9.85 -8.87 -3.96
CA ILE A 40 -8.62 -8.19 -3.59
C ILE A 40 -8.23 -8.66 -2.19
N GLY A 41 -6.98 -9.02 -2.02
CA GLY A 41 -6.48 -9.45 -0.72
C GLY A 41 -6.17 -8.27 0.17
N SER A 42 -6.73 -8.27 1.38
CA SER A 42 -6.38 -7.29 2.39
C SER A 42 -6.87 -7.77 3.75
N SER A 43 -6.05 -7.55 4.76
CA SER A 43 -6.45 -7.81 6.14
C SER A 43 -6.58 -6.51 6.93
N SER A 44 -6.60 -5.38 6.23
CA SER A 44 -6.71 -4.05 6.81
C SER A 44 -8.09 -3.49 6.54
N LYS A 45 -8.79 -3.11 7.60
CA LYS A 45 -10.12 -2.48 7.47
C LYS A 45 -10.02 -1.16 6.74
N ARG A 46 -8.96 -0.41 6.98
CA ARG A 46 -8.74 0.87 6.31
C ARG A 46 -8.59 0.68 4.80
N ARG A 47 -7.79 -0.30 4.39
CA ARG A 47 -7.63 -0.60 2.98
C ARG A 47 -8.93 -1.11 2.36
N GLU A 48 -9.63 -1.96 3.09
CA GLU A 48 -10.90 -2.50 2.61
C GLU A 48 -11.90 -1.41 2.27
N LEU A 49 -12.06 -0.44 3.17
CA LEU A 49 -12.99 0.66 2.94
C LEU A 49 -12.60 1.47 1.71
N GLN A 50 -11.32 1.73 1.55
CA GLN A 50 -10.84 2.51 0.42
C GLN A 50 -10.96 1.75 -0.90
N ILE A 51 -10.71 0.44 -0.88
CA ILE A 51 -10.89 -0.39 -2.06
C ILE A 51 -12.33 -0.33 -2.52
N LYS A 52 -13.27 -0.42 -1.60
CA LYS A 52 -14.69 -0.39 -1.95
C LYS A 52 -15.13 0.97 -2.45
N LEU A 53 -14.49 2.04 -1.99
CA LEU A 53 -14.77 3.36 -2.52
C LEU A 53 -14.28 3.51 -3.94
N LEU A 54 -13.16 2.89 -4.27
CA LEU A 54 -12.60 2.94 -5.61
C LEU A 54 -13.35 2.04 -6.59
N ASN A 55 -13.85 0.91 -6.10
CA ASN A 55 -14.54 -0.04 -6.95
C ASN A 55 -15.49 -0.90 -6.11
N LYS A 56 -16.79 -0.65 -6.25
CA LYS A 56 -17.82 -1.34 -5.46
C LYS A 56 -18.00 -2.80 -5.83
N GLY A 57 -17.54 -3.20 -7.01
CA GLY A 57 -17.69 -4.58 -7.46
C GLY A 57 -16.67 -5.54 -6.87
N ILE A 58 -15.72 -5.03 -6.09
CA ILE A 58 -14.67 -5.85 -5.53
C ILE A 58 -15.08 -6.44 -4.20
N LYS A 59 -14.76 -7.72 -4.01
CA LYS A 59 -14.86 -8.36 -2.72
C LYS A 59 -13.49 -8.35 -2.08
N VAL A 60 -13.43 -8.01 -0.81
CA VAL A 60 -12.17 -8.00 -0.08
C VAL A 60 -12.08 -9.26 0.76
N LYS A 61 -10.98 -9.97 0.59
CA LYS A 61 -10.75 -11.22 1.30
C LYS A 61 -9.43 -11.12 2.06
N SER A 62 -9.40 -11.66 3.26
CA SER A 62 -8.20 -11.65 4.06
C SER A 62 -7.04 -12.33 3.34
N ILE A 63 -5.86 -11.75 3.45
CA ILE A 63 -4.63 -12.33 2.89
C ILE A 63 -3.55 -12.22 3.95
N ARG A 64 -2.76 -13.26 4.09
CA ARG A 64 -1.70 -13.34 5.08
C ARG A 64 -0.37 -13.64 4.44
N GLY A 65 0.68 -13.40 5.20
CA GLY A 65 2.04 -13.65 4.76
C GLY A 65 2.80 -12.37 4.49
N ASN A 66 4.09 -12.49 4.24
CA ASN A 66 4.91 -11.34 3.90
C ASN A 66 4.62 -10.94 2.44
N VAL A 67 5.29 -9.88 1.98
CA VAL A 67 5.07 -9.35 0.65
C VAL A 67 5.28 -10.40 -0.43
N ASP A 68 6.37 -11.14 -0.33
CA ASP A 68 6.70 -12.17 -1.30
C ASP A 68 5.62 -13.25 -1.38
N THR A 69 5.16 -13.71 -0.24
CA THR A 69 4.09 -14.71 -0.16
C THR A 69 2.81 -14.19 -0.80
N ARG A 70 2.48 -12.95 -0.55
CA ARG A 70 1.25 -12.36 -1.10
C ARG A 70 1.32 -12.25 -2.62
N ILE A 71 2.49 -11.89 -3.14
CA ILE A 71 2.68 -11.83 -4.59
C ILE A 71 2.53 -13.20 -5.20
N LYS A 72 3.06 -14.22 -4.55
CA LYS A 72 2.92 -15.60 -5.04
C LYS A 72 1.46 -16.04 -5.10
N LYS A 73 0.67 -15.62 -4.12
CA LYS A 73 -0.77 -15.94 -4.12
C LYS A 73 -1.49 -15.28 -5.28
N ILE A 74 -1.07 -14.07 -5.65
CA ILE A 74 -1.62 -13.39 -6.81
C ILE A 74 -1.25 -14.14 -8.09
N GLU A 75 -0.01 -14.56 -8.20
CA GLU A 75 0.46 -15.30 -9.37
C GLU A 75 -0.23 -16.64 -9.53
N LYS A 76 -0.61 -17.26 -8.43
CA LYS A 76 -1.35 -18.54 -8.46
C LYS A 76 -2.82 -18.36 -8.78
N GLY A 77 -3.30 -17.13 -8.82
CA GLY A 77 -4.70 -16.86 -9.12
C GLY A 77 -5.65 -16.96 -7.94
N GLU A 78 -5.13 -17.01 -6.73
CA GLU A 78 -5.99 -17.08 -5.53
C GLU A 78 -6.72 -15.77 -5.28
N TYR A 79 -6.15 -14.67 -5.77
CA TYR A 79 -6.73 -13.33 -5.67
C TYR A 79 -6.52 -12.63 -7.00
N ASP A 80 -7.39 -11.68 -7.30
CA ASP A 80 -7.24 -10.88 -8.52
C ASP A 80 -6.22 -9.75 -8.35
N GLY A 81 -5.93 -9.39 -7.12
CA GLY A 81 -4.93 -8.39 -6.83
C GLY A 81 -4.76 -8.18 -5.35
N VAL A 82 -3.83 -7.33 -5.00
CA VAL A 82 -3.55 -7.00 -3.61
C VAL A 82 -3.03 -5.57 -3.54
N ILE A 83 -3.29 -4.91 -2.42
CA ILE A 83 -2.74 -3.58 -2.14
C ILE A 83 -1.51 -3.75 -1.26
N LEU A 84 -0.39 -3.23 -1.71
CA LEU A 84 0.88 -3.33 -0.98
C LEU A 84 1.55 -1.96 -0.94
N ALA A 85 2.32 -1.74 0.12
CA ALA A 85 3.06 -0.49 0.27
C ALA A 85 4.19 -0.42 -0.76
N LEU A 86 4.29 0.72 -1.43
CA LEU A 86 5.35 0.93 -2.41
C LEU A 86 6.73 0.78 -1.77
N ALA A 87 6.90 1.29 -0.55
CA ALA A 87 8.17 1.20 0.15
C ALA A 87 8.62 -0.25 0.33
N GLY A 88 7.69 -1.14 0.68
CA GLY A 88 8.02 -2.55 0.83
C GLY A 88 8.46 -3.19 -0.47
N LEU A 89 7.81 -2.84 -1.57
CA LEU A 89 8.17 -3.39 -2.87
C LEU A 89 9.52 -2.87 -3.34
N LYS A 90 9.84 -1.62 -3.07
CA LYS A 90 11.14 -1.07 -3.40
C LYS A 90 12.26 -1.75 -2.62
N THR A 91 12.04 -1.94 -1.32
CA THR A 91 13.03 -2.57 -0.44
C THR A 91 13.35 -3.99 -0.90
N LEU A 92 12.34 -4.72 -1.33
CA LEU A 92 12.51 -6.11 -1.75
C LEU A 92 12.78 -6.25 -3.25
N ASN A 93 12.92 -5.12 -3.95
CA ASN A 93 13.17 -5.11 -5.39
C ASN A 93 12.09 -5.84 -6.18
N LEU A 94 10.83 -5.59 -5.81
CA LEU A 94 9.67 -6.24 -6.41
C LEU A 94 8.77 -5.27 -7.17
N LYS A 95 9.31 -4.13 -7.59
CA LYS A 95 8.54 -3.10 -8.28
C LYS A 95 7.95 -3.56 -9.61
N ASN A 96 8.53 -4.57 -10.21
CA ASN A 96 8.05 -5.08 -11.50
C ASN A 96 6.66 -5.71 -11.42
N HIS A 97 6.16 -5.97 -10.21
CA HIS A 97 4.83 -6.51 -10.02
C HIS A 97 3.76 -5.42 -9.90
N ILE A 98 4.18 -4.17 -9.81
CA ILE A 98 3.25 -3.05 -9.62
C ILE A 98 2.50 -2.76 -10.92
N LYS A 99 1.19 -2.66 -10.82
CA LYS A 99 0.34 -2.27 -11.95
C LYS A 99 -0.12 -0.83 -11.83
N GLN A 100 -0.31 -0.35 -10.62
CA GLN A 100 -0.78 1.00 -10.40
C GLN A 100 -0.20 1.53 -9.09
N ILE A 101 0.17 2.81 -9.08
CA ILE A 101 0.62 3.48 -7.87
C ILE A 101 -0.41 4.56 -7.58
N PHE A 102 -0.99 4.50 -6.39
CA PHE A 102 -2.01 5.47 -5.99
C PHE A 102 -1.38 6.73 -5.43
N SER A 103 -1.94 7.88 -5.76
CA SER A 103 -1.56 9.10 -5.08
C SER A 103 -2.09 9.05 -3.66
N LEU A 104 -1.56 9.89 -2.78
CA LEU A 104 -2.03 9.94 -1.40
C LEU A 104 -3.48 10.37 -1.30
N LYS A 105 -3.98 11.07 -2.30
CA LYS A 105 -5.39 11.47 -2.36
C LYS A 105 -6.29 10.33 -2.78
N GLU A 106 -5.80 9.50 -3.68
CA GLU A 106 -6.57 8.37 -4.19
C GLU A 106 -6.67 7.25 -3.15
N PHE A 107 -5.60 7.05 -2.40
CA PHE A 107 -5.56 5.97 -1.43
C PHE A 107 -4.72 6.42 -0.25
N ILE A 108 -5.37 6.60 0.88
CA ILE A 108 -4.73 7.09 2.10
C ILE A 108 -3.95 5.95 2.75
N PRO A 109 -2.66 6.15 3.02
CA PRO A 109 -1.85 5.06 3.56
C PRO A 109 -2.26 4.65 4.97
N THR A 110 -1.90 3.42 5.30
CA THR A 110 -2.14 2.89 6.63
C THR A 110 -1.33 3.68 7.65
N ALA A 111 -1.89 3.86 8.84
CA ALA A 111 -1.19 4.54 9.92
C ALA A 111 0.13 3.82 10.18
N GLY A 112 1.20 4.60 10.27
CA GLY A 112 2.54 4.06 10.49
C GLY A 112 3.31 3.77 9.21
N GLN A 113 2.64 3.69 8.08
CA GLN A 113 3.29 3.49 6.81
C GLN A 113 3.85 4.83 6.35
N GLY A 114 5.15 4.89 6.11
CA GLY A 114 5.79 6.16 5.84
C GLY A 114 5.56 7.10 7.01
N ILE A 115 6.02 6.70 8.17
CA ILE A 115 5.73 7.37 9.45
C ILE A 115 5.87 8.88 9.41
N ILE A 116 6.88 9.36 8.75
CA ILE A 116 7.14 10.79 8.73
C ILE A 116 6.06 11.52 7.95
N ALA A 117 5.58 10.92 6.88
CA ALA A 117 4.48 11.51 6.13
C ALA A 117 3.25 11.62 7.00
N VAL A 118 2.98 10.61 7.79
CA VAL A 118 1.85 10.63 8.71
C VAL A 118 2.01 11.74 9.74
N GLN A 119 3.21 11.91 10.27
CA GLN A 119 3.49 12.98 11.22
C GLN A 119 3.29 14.37 10.60
N CYS A 120 3.71 14.52 9.37
CA CYS A 120 3.51 15.79 8.68
C CYS A 120 2.05 16.12 8.55
N LEU A 121 1.23 15.14 8.28
CA LEU A 121 -0.22 15.34 8.21
C LEU A 121 -0.79 15.60 9.58
N SER A 122 -0.26 14.94 10.59
CA SER A 122 -0.72 15.11 11.97
C SER A 122 -0.47 16.50 12.49
N LEU A 123 0.63 17.10 12.11
CA LEU A 123 0.93 18.45 12.56
C LEU A 123 -0.11 19.46 12.12
N ILE A 124 -0.89 19.10 11.13
CA ILE A 124 -1.94 19.97 10.65
C ILE A 124 -3.18 19.87 11.52
N HIS A 125 -3.37 18.75 12.15
CA HIS A 125 -4.59 18.51 12.89
C HIS A 125 -4.37 18.12 14.34
N ILE A 126 -3.17 17.90 14.70
CA ILE A 126 -2.85 17.56 16.09
C ILE A 126 -2.52 18.78 16.84
#